data_ca68b084127a8bc937d2ec5f005fa475
#
_entry.id   ca68b084127a8bc937d2ec5f005fa475
#
_cell.length_a   1.000
_cell.length_b   1.000
_cell.length_c   1.000
_cell.angle_alpha   90.00
_cell.angle_beta   90.00
_cell.angle_gamma   90.00
#
_symmetry.space_group_name_H-M   'P 1'
#
loop_
_entity.id
_entity.type
_entity.pdbx_description
1 polymer ?
#
loop_
_entity_poly.entity_id
_entity_poly.type
_entity_poly.pdbx_seq_one_letter_code
_entity_poly.pdbx_strand_id
1 'polypeptide(L)'
;MDIETSGRVVRFHRPAVEWPTVGLSLVIFGGWGALTFWHAIIPWPLLTLGGGWFVAWHMSLQHEVLHGHPTRHRRVNDAIGFPPLTLWLPYMIYRRNHLRHHRNEHLTDPLEDPETYYLTPERFGRLGPAARAFLRFRNTFFGRITFGAWRGMALFLWVHLGLCLRGNRAELRIWAPHLVGVAVVLAWVCGVCHMSLWMYVLCFVIPSRSLASIRSFAEH
;
A
#
# COMPACT_ATOMS: atom_id res chain seq x y z
N MET A 1 -17.55 11.10 -15.50
CA MET A 1 -18.66 10.19 -15.18
C MET A 1 -19.92 10.94 -15.53
N ASP A 2 -20.57 10.55 -16.59
CA ASP A 2 -21.79 11.18 -17.07
C ASP A 2 -22.98 10.39 -16.50
N ILE A 3 -23.82 11.05 -15.70
CA ILE A 3 -25.06 10.44 -15.18
C ILE A 3 -26.21 11.05 -15.94
N GLU A 4 -26.93 10.22 -16.68
CA GLU A 4 -28.16 10.61 -17.37
C GLU A 4 -29.35 10.57 -16.39
N THR A 5 -29.79 11.74 -15.96
CA THR A 5 -31.04 11.88 -15.21
C THR A 5 -31.97 12.81 -16.00
N SER A 6 -33.12 12.31 -16.42
CA SER A 6 -34.19 13.08 -17.10
C SER A 6 -33.76 13.81 -18.38
N GLY A 7 -32.94 13.18 -19.25
CA GLY A 7 -32.55 13.76 -20.52
C GLY A 7 -31.56 14.95 -20.44
N ARG A 8 -31.01 15.23 -19.27
CA ARG A 8 -29.91 16.19 -19.07
C ARG A 8 -28.61 15.45 -18.75
N VAL A 9 -27.61 15.55 -19.63
CA VAL A 9 -26.24 15.11 -19.34
C VAL A 9 -25.62 16.11 -18.38
N VAL A 10 -25.50 15.77 -17.13
CA VAL A 10 -24.78 16.58 -16.13
C VAL A 10 -23.28 16.29 -16.27
N ARG A 11 -22.56 17.20 -16.91
CA ARG A 11 -21.09 17.13 -16.95
C ARG A 11 -20.51 17.65 -15.65
N PHE A 12 -20.03 16.76 -14.81
CA PHE A 12 -19.27 17.15 -13.65
C PHE A 12 -17.89 17.65 -14.08
N HIS A 13 -17.67 18.95 -13.96
CA HIS A 13 -16.36 19.55 -14.18
C HIS A 13 -15.42 19.11 -13.05
N ARG A 14 -14.46 18.25 -13.35
CA ARG A 14 -13.42 17.91 -12.41
C ARG A 14 -12.53 19.14 -12.19
N PRO A 15 -12.33 19.62 -10.95
CA PRO A 15 -11.48 20.76 -10.68
C PRO A 15 -10.04 20.50 -11.16
N ALA A 16 -9.30 21.56 -11.46
CA ALA A 16 -7.89 21.42 -11.85
C ALA A 16 -7.02 20.85 -10.72
N VAL A 17 -7.38 21.20 -9.47
CA VAL A 17 -6.77 20.73 -8.24
C VAL A 17 -7.86 20.43 -7.22
N GLU A 18 -7.78 19.29 -6.58
CA GLU A 18 -8.67 18.85 -5.50
C GLU A 18 -8.03 19.20 -4.15
N TRP A 19 -8.31 20.39 -3.67
CA TRP A 19 -7.75 20.92 -2.42
C TRP A 19 -7.97 20.04 -1.18
N PRO A 20 -9.12 19.33 -1.02
CA PRO A 20 -9.28 18.38 0.09
C PRO A 20 -8.22 17.28 0.08
N THR A 21 -7.92 16.70 -1.08
CA THR A 21 -6.90 15.64 -1.23
C THR A 21 -5.49 16.19 -1.02
N VAL A 22 -5.23 17.44 -1.44
CA VAL A 22 -3.96 18.13 -1.13
C VAL A 22 -3.83 18.34 0.38
N GLY A 23 -4.87 18.86 1.02
CA GLY A 23 -4.90 19.05 2.49
C GLY A 23 -4.69 17.74 3.24
N LEU A 24 -5.35 16.67 2.79
CA LEU A 24 -5.16 15.33 3.34
C LEU A 24 -3.70 14.85 3.19
N SER A 25 -3.07 15.09 2.04
CA SER A 25 -1.66 14.75 1.81
C SER A 25 -0.75 15.46 2.81
N LEU A 26 -0.99 16.76 3.04
CA LEU A 26 -0.23 17.54 4.02
C LEU A 26 -0.42 17.03 5.45
N VAL A 27 -1.65 16.64 5.83
CA VAL A 27 -1.94 16.04 7.14
C VAL A 27 -1.22 14.70 7.30
N ILE A 28 -1.22 13.85 6.26
CA ILE A 28 -0.56 12.53 6.29
C ILE A 28 0.96 12.69 6.46
N PHE A 29 1.60 13.47 5.60
CA PHE A 29 3.05 13.67 5.67
C PHE A 29 3.47 14.46 6.91
N GLY A 30 2.70 15.48 7.29
CA GLY A 30 2.93 16.28 8.51
C GLY A 30 2.79 15.45 9.78
N GLY A 31 1.73 14.62 9.85
CA GLY A 31 1.51 13.73 10.99
C GLY A 31 2.56 12.63 11.10
N TRP A 32 2.95 12.01 9.96
CA TRP A 32 4.06 11.07 9.92
C TRP A 32 5.39 11.73 10.36
N GLY A 33 5.68 12.91 9.82
CA GLY A 33 6.88 13.68 10.18
C GLY A 33 6.90 14.06 11.65
N ALA A 34 5.78 14.53 12.19
CA ALA A 34 5.64 14.88 13.60
C ALA A 34 5.84 13.65 14.51
N LEU A 35 5.19 12.54 14.21
CA LEU A 35 5.33 11.32 15.02
C LEU A 35 6.75 10.75 14.98
N THR A 36 7.43 10.80 13.83
CA THR A 36 8.82 10.36 13.75
C THR A 36 9.76 11.32 14.48
N PHE A 37 9.55 12.64 14.37
CA PHE A 37 10.42 13.62 14.98
C PHE A 37 10.30 13.63 16.52
N TRP A 38 9.08 13.54 17.05
CA TRP A 38 8.83 13.55 18.50
C TRP A 38 8.67 12.15 19.11
N HIS A 39 9.06 11.09 18.39
CA HIS A 39 8.88 9.71 18.85
C HIS A 39 9.41 9.43 20.26
N ALA A 40 10.49 10.10 20.67
CA ALA A 40 11.13 9.87 21.95
C ALA A 40 10.27 10.26 23.18
N ILE A 41 9.32 11.17 23.00
CA ILE A 41 8.43 11.63 24.08
C ILE A 41 7.04 11.01 23.98
N ILE A 42 6.72 10.29 22.91
CA ILE A 42 5.42 9.66 22.71
C ILE A 42 5.47 8.22 23.27
N PRO A 43 4.55 7.82 24.16
CA PRO A 43 4.44 6.45 24.61
C PRO A 43 4.30 5.48 23.45
N TRP A 44 5.06 4.39 23.46
CA TRP A 44 5.14 3.46 22.32
C TRP A 44 3.78 2.90 21.85
N PRO A 45 2.73 2.66 22.69
CA PRO A 45 1.43 2.25 22.19
C PRO A 45 0.75 3.32 21.34
N LEU A 46 0.85 4.60 21.75
CA LEU A 46 0.29 5.73 21.00
C LEU A 46 1.09 5.97 19.71
N LEU A 47 2.41 5.82 19.77
CA LEU A 47 3.28 5.88 18.59
C LEU A 47 2.92 4.78 17.59
N THR A 48 2.64 3.55 18.05
CA THR A 48 2.25 2.41 17.22
C THR A 48 0.88 2.64 16.56
N LEU A 49 -0.10 3.13 17.33
CA LEU A 49 -1.42 3.46 16.79
C LEU A 49 -1.34 4.59 15.76
N GLY A 50 -0.70 5.69 16.10
CA GLY A 50 -0.57 6.85 15.22
C GLY A 50 0.32 6.56 14.01
N GLY A 51 1.48 5.93 14.22
CA GLY A 51 2.42 5.58 13.15
C GLY A 51 1.81 4.60 12.16
N GLY A 52 1.17 3.54 12.65
CA GLY A 52 0.43 2.59 11.83
C GLY A 52 -0.70 3.26 11.04
N TRP A 53 -1.45 4.15 11.69
CA TRP A 53 -2.55 4.89 11.07
C TRP A 53 -2.07 5.78 9.93
N PHE A 54 -1.10 6.67 10.17
CA PHE A 54 -0.64 7.61 9.13
C PHE A 54 0.00 6.90 7.94
N VAL A 55 0.76 5.81 8.16
CA VAL A 55 1.33 5.04 7.06
C VAL A 55 0.26 4.23 6.32
N ALA A 56 -0.76 3.70 7.00
CA ALA A 56 -1.91 3.07 6.33
C ALA A 56 -2.71 4.12 5.53
N TRP A 57 -2.87 5.31 6.06
CA TRP A 57 -3.55 6.42 5.38
C TRP A 57 -2.76 6.89 4.15
N HIS A 58 -1.42 6.89 4.23
CA HIS A 58 -0.56 7.11 3.07
C HIS A 58 -0.77 6.04 1.98
N MET A 59 -0.96 4.77 2.34
CA MET A 59 -1.31 3.72 1.36
C MET A 59 -2.67 4.00 0.69
N SER A 60 -3.63 4.54 1.43
CA SER A 60 -4.91 5.00 0.86
C SER A 60 -4.72 6.21 -0.05
N LEU A 61 -3.86 7.17 0.32
CA LEU A 61 -3.50 8.28 -0.55
C LEU A 61 -2.83 7.80 -1.85
N GLN A 62 -1.94 6.79 -1.76
CA GLN A 62 -1.35 6.16 -2.95
C GLN A 62 -2.42 5.59 -3.89
N HIS A 63 -3.49 5.01 -3.35
CA HIS A 63 -4.64 4.55 -4.13
C HIS A 63 -5.34 5.71 -4.86
N GLU A 64 -5.61 6.82 -4.18
CA GLU A 64 -6.25 7.98 -4.80
C GLU A 64 -5.38 8.61 -5.90
N VAL A 65 -4.09 8.78 -5.65
CA VAL A 65 -3.20 9.45 -6.62
C VAL A 65 -2.97 8.60 -7.87
N LEU A 66 -3.00 7.26 -7.77
CA LEU A 66 -2.90 6.40 -8.96
C LEU A 66 -4.14 6.47 -9.86
N HIS A 67 -5.32 6.81 -9.27
CA HIS A 67 -6.55 7.10 -10.00
C HIS A 67 -6.61 8.53 -10.58
N GLY A 68 -5.53 9.31 -10.38
CA GLY A 68 -5.36 10.61 -11.00
C GLY A 68 -5.77 11.78 -10.12
N HIS A 69 -5.91 11.61 -8.80
CA HIS A 69 -6.08 12.65 -7.79
C HIS A 69 -4.71 13.11 -7.24
N PRO A 70 -4.55 14.31 -6.71
CA PRO A 70 -5.50 15.43 -6.65
C PRO A 70 -5.43 16.36 -7.85
N THR A 71 -4.59 16.11 -8.86
CA THR A 71 -4.40 17.02 -9.99
C THR A 71 -4.63 16.33 -11.33
N ARG A 72 -4.72 17.13 -12.40
CA ARG A 72 -4.74 16.60 -13.77
C ARG A 72 -3.36 16.14 -14.27
N HIS A 73 -2.30 16.48 -13.53
CA HIS A 73 -0.92 16.19 -13.90
C HIS A 73 -0.42 14.92 -13.23
N ARG A 74 -0.37 13.82 -14.00
CA ARG A 74 0.08 12.51 -13.53
C ARG A 74 1.43 12.56 -12.79
N ARG A 75 2.40 13.34 -13.28
CA ARG A 75 3.72 13.43 -12.63
C ARG A 75 3.65 14.00 -11.22
N VAL A 76 2.75 14.98 -11.00
CA VAL A 76 2.52 15.54 -9.65
C VAL A 76 1.89 14.51 -8.75
N ASN A 77 0.86 13.81 -9.23
CA ASN A 77 0.18 12.77 -8.49
C ASN A 77 1.15 11.62 -8.15
N ASP A 78 1.92 11.14 -9.12
CA ASP A 78 2.94 10.10 -8.91
C ASP A 78 4.00 10.56 -7.88
N ALA A 79 4.41 11.84 -7.88
CA ALA A 79 5.33 12.39 -6.89
C ALA A 79 4.77 12.38 -5.46
N ILE A 80 3.46 12.63 -5.29
CA ILE A 80 2.78 12.54 -3.98
C ILE A 80 2.72 11.09 -3.49
N GLY A 81 2.45 10.14 -4.39
CA GLY A 81 2.37 8.72 -4.03
C GLY A 81 3.72 8.01 -3.89
N PHE A 82 4.79 8.59 -4.44
CA PHE A 82 6.10 7.94 -4.54
C PHE A 82 6.81 7.67 -3.20
N PRO A 83 6.78 8.56 -2.17
CA PRO A 83 7.53 8.36 -0.94
C PRO A 83 7.24 6.98 -0.30
N PRO A 84 8.25 6.11 -0.12
CA PRO A 84 8.04 4.73 0.32
C PRO A 84 8.00 4.61 1.85
N LEU A 85 6.98 5.19 2.49
CA LEU A 85 6.85 5.17 3.96
C LEU A 85 6.73 3.75 4.52
N THR A 86 6.23 2.79 3.72
CA THR A 86 6.18 1.37 4.09
C THR A 86 7.51 0.64 3.91
N LEU A 87 8.51 1.24 3.26
CA LEU A 87 9.84 0.72 2.92
C LEU A 87 9.85 -0.43 1.90
N TRP A 88 8.88 -1.31 1.88
CA TRP A 88 8.91 -2.58 1.14
C TRP A 88 8.18 -2.57 -0.20
N LEU A 89 7.19 -1.67 -0.40
CA LEU A 89 6.32 -1.65 -1.58
C LEU A 89 6.67 -0.51 -2.53
N PRO A 90 7.26 -0.78 -3.71
CA PRO A 90 7.45 0.24 -4.73
C PRO A 90 6.12 0.74 -5.28
N TYR A 91 5.87 2.06 -5.19
CA TYR A 91 4.65 2.70 -5.69
C TYR A 91 4.33 2.34 -7.15
N MET A 92 5.34 2.28 -8.01
CA MET A 92 5.14 1.97 -9.43
C MET A 92 4.70 0.52 -9.68
N ILE A 93 5.10 -0.44 -8.82
CA ILE A 93 4.60 -1.83 -8.89
C ILE A 93 3.15 -1.86 -8.41
N TYR A 94 2.86 -1.22 -7.26
CA TYR A 94 1.50 -1.10 -6.75
C TYR A 94 0.58 -0.48 -7.80
N ARG A 95 0.94 0.67 -8.37
CA ARG A 95 0.19 1.34 -9.41
C ARG A 95 -0.05 0.44 -10.63
N ARG A 96 0.99 -0.25 -11.13
CA ARG A 96 0.88 -1.17 -12.28
C ARG A 96 -0.11 -2.31 -12.00
N ASN A 97 0.01 -2.95 -10.85
CA ASN A 97 -0.81 -4.10 -10.50
C ASN A 97 -2.25 -3.69 -10.24
N HIS A 98 -2.46 -2.60 -9.49
CA HIS A 98 -3.79 -2.10 -9.17
C HIS A 98 -4.56 -1.61 -10.41
N LEU A 99 -3.92 -0.87 -11.31
CA LEU A 99 -4.56 -0.47 -12.57
C LEU A 99 -4.82 -1.67 -13.51
N ARG A 100 -4.06 -2.77 -13.38
CA ARG A 100 -4.34 -4.01 -14.09
C ARG A 100 -5.53 -4.73 -13.47
N HIS A 101 -5.60 -4.79 -12.13
CA HIS A 101 -6.74 -5.31 -11.39
C HIS A 101 -8.06 -4.61 -11.83
N HIS A 102 -8.09 -3.28 -11.88
CA HIS A 102 -9.27 -2.53 -12.35
C HIS A 102 -9.65 -2.72 -13.83
N ARG A 103 -8.76 -3.26 -14.65
CA ARG A 103 -9.06 -3.58 -16.05
C ARG A 103 -9.48 -5.03 -16.25
N ASN A 104 -9.41 -5.83 -15.21
CA ASN A 104 -9.77 -7.23 -15.27
C ASN A 104 -11.28 -7.37 -14.98
N GLU A 105 -12.01 -8.02 -15.88
CA GLU A 105 -13.43 -8.33 -15.71
C GLU A 105 -13.66 -9.44 -14.67
N HIS A 106 -12.60 -10.23 -14.36
CA HIS A 106 -12.63 -11.35 -13.42
C HIS A 106 -11.96 -10.96 -12.10
N LEU A 107 -12.52 -9.97 -11.40
CA LEU A 107 -12.06 -9.57 -10.06
C LEU A 107 -12.06 -10.77 -9.11
N THR A 108 -10.99 -10.89 -8.31
CA THR A 108 -10.77 -11.99 -7.37
C THR A 108 -10.48 -13.37 -7.98
N ASP A 109 -10.43 -13.50 -9.31
CA ASP A 109 -10.06 -14.77 -9.94
C ASP A 109 -8.63 -15.21 -9.55
N PRO A 110 -8.41 -16.46 -9.11
CA PRO A 110 -7.11 -16.94 -8.66
C PRO A 110 -6.03 -17.01 -9.74
N LEU A 111 -6.36 -16.94 -11.01
CA LEU A 111 -5.44 -17.09 -12.14
C LEU A 111 -5.20 -15.75 -12.87
N GLU A 112 -6.21 -14.89 -12.92
CA GLU A 112 -6.21 -13.69 -13.75
C GLU A 112 -5.98 -12.40 -12.97
N ASP A 113 -6.47 -12.32 -11.71
CA ASP A 113 -6.33 -11.12 -10.89
C ASP A 113 -4.99 -11.09 -10.15
N PRO A 114 -4.10 -10.12 -10.43
CA PRO A 114 -2.81 -10.01 -9.79
C PRO A 114 -2.88 -9.67 -8.29
N GLU A 115 -4.02 -9.20 -7.80
CA GLU A 115 -4.23 -8.83 -6.39
C GLU A 115 -4.96 -9.93 -5.60
N THR A 116 -5.37 -11.02 -6.27
CA THR A 116 -6.07 -12.12 -5.61
C THR A 116 -5.18 -12.87 -4.61
N TYR A 117 -5.79 -13.31 -3.53
CA TYR A 117 -5.19 -14.20 -2.53
C TYR A 117 -5.94 -15.54 -2.43
N TYR A 118 -6.93 -15.74 -3.29
CA TYR A 118 -7.68 -16.99 -3.35
C TYR A 118 -6.89 -18.09 -4.07
N LEU A 119 -7.28 -19.34 -3.84
CA LEU A 119 -6.76 -20.51 -4.54
C LEU A 119 -7.88 -21.12 -5.36
N THR A 120 -7.52 -21.76 -6.48
CA THR A 120 -8.49 -22.57 -7.20
C THR A 120 -8.97 -23.74 -6.35
N PRO A 121 -10.21 -24.24 -6.55
CA PRO A 121 -10.73 -25.41 -5.83
C PRO A 121 -9.78 -26.62 -5.90
N GLU A 122 -9.16 -26.86 -7.05
CA GLU A 122 -8.22 -27.97 -7.26
C GLU A 122 -6.96 -27.82 -6.41
N ARG A 123 -6.39 -26.60 -6.36
CA ARG A 123 -5.21 -26.32 -5.51
C ARG A 123 -5.56 -26.43 -4.03
N PHE A 124 -6.72 -25.92 -3.63
CA PHE A 124 -7.20 -26.06 -2.26
C PHE A 124 -7.45 -27.52 -1.88
N GLY A 125 -8.03 -28.32 -2.80
CA GLY A 125 -8.29 -29.75 -2.63
C GLY A 125 -7.03 -30.59 -2.44
N ARG A 126 -5.89 -30.19 -3.02
CA ARG A 126 -4.60 -30.88 -2.88
C ARG A 126 -3.87 -30.60 -1.56
N LEU A 127 -4.33 -29.64 -0.79
CA LEU A 127 -3.70 -29.29 0.49
C LEU A 127 -4.10 -30.28 1.60
N GLY A 128 -3.15 -30.56 2.49
CA GLY A 128 -3.42 -31.34 3.69
C GLY A 128 -4.31 -30.59 4.69
N PRO A 129 -4.90 -31.29 5.69
CA PRO A 129 -5.86 -30.70 6.63
C PRO A 129 -5.31 -29.48 7.38
N ALA A 130 -4.07 -29.53 7.84
CA ALA A 130 -3.42 -28.42 8.55
C ALA A 130 -3.28 -27.17 7.68
N ALA A 131 -2.88 -27.33 6.40
CA ALA A 131 -2.75 -26.24 5.46
C ALA A 131 -4.12 -25.60 5.13
N ARG A 132 -5.17 -26.43 4.99
CA ARG A 132 -6.55 -25.92 4.79
C ARG A 132 -7.04 -25.16 6.02
N ALA A 133 -6.80 -25.68 7.23
CA ALA A 133 -7.16 -25.00 8.48
C ALA A 133 -6.44 -23.65 8.61
N PHE A 134 -5.13 -23.60 8.32
CA PHE A 134 -4.34 -22.37 8.31
C PHE A 134 -4.87 -21.36 7.28
N LEU A 135 -5.22 -21.78 6.07
CA LEU A 135 -5.80 -20.91 5.05
C LEU A 135 -7.16 -20.35 5.46
N ARG A 136 -8.02 -21.16 6.08
CA ARG A 136 -9.30 -20.71 6.63
C ARG A 136 -9.08 -19.68 7.74
N PHE A 137 -8.15 -19.97 8.68
CA PHE A 137 -7.78 -19.01 9.73
C PHE A 137 -7.24 -17.69 9.14
N ARG A 138 -6.32 -17.77 8.17
CA ARG A 138 -5.77 -16.61 7.48
C ARG A 138 -6.85 -15.71 6.84
N ASN A 139 -7.96 -16.28 6.40
CA ASN A 139 -9.09 -15.56 5.81
C ASN A 139 -10.05 -14.97 6.86
N THR A 140 -9.83 -15.23 8.15
CA THR A 140 -10.52 -14.50 9.22
C THR A 140 -9.92 -13.12 9.44
N PHE A 141 -10.66 -12.23 10.12
CA PHE A 141 -10.16 -10.91 10.51
C PHE A 141 -8.80 -10.99 11.24
N PHE A 142 -8.71 -11.82 12.27
CA PHE A 142 -7.46 -12.00 13.02
C PHE A 142 -6.32 -12.61 12.20
N GLY A 143 -6.63 -13.60 11.38
CA GLY A 143 -5.64 -14.22 10.51
C GLY A 143 -5.07 -13.26 9.46
N ARG A 144 -5.88 -12.35 8.93
CA ARG A 144 -5.44 -11.31 7.99
C ARG A 144 -4.52 -10.29 8.63
N ILE A 145 -4.89 -9.79 9.81
CA ILE A 145 -4.08 -8.79 10.53
C ILE A 145 -2.73 -9.37 10.93
N THR A 146 -2.69 -10.65 11.33
CA THR A 146 -1.46 -11.29 11.83
C THR A 146 -0.64 -11.93 10.70
N PHE A 147 -1.09 -13.04 10.14
CA PHE A 147 -0.30 -13.87 9.22
C PHE A 147 -0.50 -13.55 7.74
N GLY A 148 -1.70 -13.08 7.34
CA GLY A 148 -2.00 -12.82 5.94
C GLY A 148 -1.15 -11.70 5.36
N ALA A 149 -0.97 -10.63 6.11
CA ALA A 149 -0.19 -9.46 5.74
C ALA A 149 1.29 -9.80 5.48
N TRP A 150 1.90 -10.60 6.37
CA TRP A 150 3.33 -10.95 6.32
C TRP A 150 3.68 -11.89 5.19
N ARG A 151 2.87 -12.92 5.00
CA ARG A 151 3.12 -13.89 3.92
C ARG A 151 3.03 -13.21 2.55
N GLY A 152 2.05 -12.33 2.37
CA GLY A 152 1.91 -11.57 1.12
C GLY A 152 3.12 -10.69 0.85
N MET A 153 3.61 -9.97 1.86
CA MET A 153 4.80 -9.15 1.78
C MET A 153 6.06 -9.99 1.48
N ALA A 154 6.26 -11.09 2.22
CA ALA A 154 7.42 -11.97 2.01
C ALA A 154 7.43 -12.58 0.60
N LEU A 155 6.28 -13.07 0.11
CA LEU A 155 6.15 -13.60 -1.23
C LEU A 155 6.39 -12.53 -2.30
N PHE A 156 5.83 -11.34 -2.12
CA PHE A 156 6.06 -10.19 -3.01
C PHE A 156 7.56 -9.87 -3.11
N LEU A 157 8.23 -9.72 -1.98
CA LEU A 157 9.67 -9.44 -1.95
C LEU A 157 10.48 -10.56 -2.59
N TRP A 158 10.16 -11.83 -2.28
CA TRP A 158 10.82 -12.99 -2.88
C TRP A 158 10.75 -12.99 -4.40
N VAL A 159 9.55 -12.78 -4.95
CA VAL A 159 9.33 -12.77 -6.41
C VAL A 159 10.07 -11.60 -7.06
N HIS A 160 9.87 -10.37 -6.58
CA HIS A 160 10.41 -9.20 -7.23
C HIS A 160 11.93 -9.06 -7.05
N LEU A 161 12.47 -9.37 -5.86
CA LEU A 161 13.93 -9.42 -5.67
C LEU A 161 14.56 -10.53 -6.49
N GLY A 162 13.89 -11.69 -6.60
CA GLY A 162 14.35 -12.77 -7.49
C GLY A 162 14.42 -12.34 -8.95
N LEU A 163 13.47 -11.53 -9.44
CA LEU A 163 13.51 -10.96 -10.79
C LEU A 163 14.66 -9.95 -10.95
N CYS A 164 14.90 -9.11 -9.93
CA CYS A 164 16.02 -8.17 -9.94
C CYS A 164 17.37 -8.91 -9.99
N LEU A 165 17.54 -9.95 -9.17
CA LEU A 165 18.77 -10.77 -9.14
C LEU A 165 19.03 -11.50 -10.47
N ARG A 166 17.98 -11.82 -11.21
CA ARG A 166 18.07 -12.39 -12.58
C ARG A 166 18.30 -11.34 -13.67
N GLY A 167 18.52 -10.07 -13.29
CA GLY A 167 18.82 -8.99 -14.20
C GLY A 167 17.61 -8.45 -15.01
N ASN A 168 16.39 -8.65 -14.52
CA ASN A 168 15.20 -8.12 -15.18
C ASN A 168 15.23 -6.58 -15.17
N ARG A 169 15.52 -6.00 -16.33
CA ARG A 169 15.69 -4.54 -16.49
C ARG A 169 14.42 -3.74 -16.16
N ALA A 170 13.24 -4.30 -16.38
CA ALA A 170 11.96 -3.63 -16.07
C ALA A 170 11.78 -3.51 -14.56
N GLU A 171 12.08 -4.56 -13.82
CA GLU A 171 12.03 -4.54 -12.35
C GLU A 171 13.13 -3.62 -11.77
N LEU A 172 14.35 -3.71 -12.25
CA LEU A 172 15.46 -2.86 -11.79
C LEU A 172 15.17 -1.37 -11.96
N ARG A 173 14.52 -0.96 -13.07
CA ARG A 173 14.10 0.44 -13.31
C ARG A 173 13.07 0.94 -12.29
N ILE A 174 12.32 0.05 -11.67
CA ILE A 174 11.34 0.41 -10.63
C ILE A 174 12.00 0.36 -9.24
N TRP A 175 12.80 -0.66 -8.97
CA TRP A 175 13.43 -0.84 -7.68
C TRP A 175 14.54 0.17 -7.39
N ALA A 176 15.33 0.57 -8.39
CA ALA A 176 16.41 1.53 -8.17
C ALA A 176 15.91 2.88 -7.61
N PRO A 177 14.94 3.59 -8.23
CA PRO A 177 14.40 4.82 -7.63
C PRO A 177 13.66 4.57 -6.32
N HIS A 178 13.00 3.41 -6.13
CA HIS A 178 12.39 3.06 -4.86
C HIS A 178 13.43 2.96 -3.72
N LEU A 179 14.55 2.29 -3.96
CA LEU A 179 15.63 2.18 -2.97
C LEU A 179 16.24 3.55 -2.63
N VAL A 180 16.37 4.45 -3.60
CA VAL A 180 16.75 5.84 -3.34
C VAL A 180 15.72 6.52 -2.43
N GLY A 181 14.42 6.37 -2.70
CA GLY A 181 13.36 6.87 -1.85
C GLY A 181 13.41 6.28 -0.43
N VAL A 182 13.66 4.97 -0.30
CA VAL A 182 13.86 4.30 0.99
C VAL A 182 15.06 4.90 1.73
N ALA A 183 16.18 5.13 1.05
CA ALA A 183 17.36 5.76 1.66
C ALA A 183 17.04 7.19 2.17
N VAL A 184 16.23 7.98 1.44
CA VAL A 184 15.78 9.30 1.90
C VAL A 184 14.87 9.20 3.13
N VAL A 185 13.90 8.27 3.14
CA VAL A 185 13.05 8.03 4.32
C VAL A 185 13.88 7.61 5.53
N LEU A 186 14.84 6.69 5.34
CA LEU A 186 15.72 6.24 6.43
C LEU A 186 16.71 7.32 6.89
N ALA A 187 17.19 8.16 5.99
CA ALA A 187 17.99 9.32 6.36
C ALA A 187 17.21 10.29 7.26
N TRP A 188 15.93 10.51 6.98
CA TRP A 188 15.05 11.26 7.86
C TRP A 188 14.83 10.54 9.19
N VAL A 189 14.36 9.29 9.17
CA VAL A 189 13.97 8.52 10.36
C VAL A 189 15.18 8.27 11.28
N CYS A 190 16.27 7.71 10.72
CA CYS A 190 17.43 7.30 11.51
C CYS A 190 18.47 8.43 11.67
N GLY A 191 18.65 9.27 10.62
CA GLY A 191 19.65 10.33 10.63
C GLY A 191 19.17 11.61 11.31
N VAL A 192 17.98 12.11 10.96
CA VAL A 192 17.44 13.36 11.50
C VAL A 192 16.68 13.14 12.80
N CYS A 193 15.77 12.16 12.82
CA CYS A 193 14.94 11.90 14.00
C CYS A 193 15.65 11.02 15.05
N HIS A 194 16.78 10.38 14.72
CA HIS A 194 17.49 9.43 15.59
C HIS A 194 16.61 8.26 16.08
N MET A 195 15.53 7.95 15.35
CA MET A 195 14.66 6.82 15.62
C MET A 195 15.34 5.55 15.10
N SER A 196 15.37 4.48 15.90
CA SER A 196 15.91 3.21 15.43
C SER A 196 15.06 2.61 14.32
N LEU A 197 15.68 1.95 13.33
CA LEU A 197 14.97 1.26 12.26
C LEU A 197 13.93 0.26 12.79
N TRP A 198 14.28 -0.47 13.86
CA TRP A 198 13.35 -1.43 14.49
C TRP A 198 12.12 -0.76 15.05
N MET A 199 12.26 0.39 15.72
CA MET A 199 11.11 1.15 16.22
C MET A 199 10.22 1.62 15.07
N TYR A 200 10.81 2.11 13.97
CA TYR A 200 10.06 2.49 12.79
C TYR A 200 9.30 1.30 12.18
N VAL A 201 9.97 0.17 12.02
CA VAL A 201 9.32 -1.04 11.49
C VAL A 201 8.20 -1.52 12.40
N LEU A 202 8.41 -1.59 13.71
CA LEU A 202 7.42 -2.10 14.66
C LEU A 202 6.24 -1.15 14.88
N CYS A 203 6.47 0.17 14.90
CA CYS A 203 5.41 1.14 15.20
C CYS A 203 4.72 1.72 13.96
N PHE A 204 5.36 1.67 12.77
CA PHE A 204 4.81 2.28 11.57
C PHE A 204 4.52 1.25 10.46
N VAL A 205 5.53 0.46 10.07
CA VAL A 205 5.40 -0.42 8.90
C VAL A 205 4.47 -1.61 9.17
N ILE A 206 4.68 -2.31 10.28
CA ILE A 206 3.90 -3.49 10.66
C ILE A 206 2.42 -3.16 10.86
N PRO A 207 2.06 -2.19 11.74
CA PRO A 207 0.67 -1.89 11.99
C PRO A 207 -0.04 -1.34 10.74
N SER A 208 0.64 -0.54 9.92
CA SER A 208 0.06 -0.02 8.68
C SER A 208 -0.32 -1.13 7.70
N ARG A 209 0.51 -2.17 7.60
CA ARG A 209 0.21 -3.32 6.74
C ARG A 209 -1.00 -4.11 7.25
N SER A 210 -1.12 -4.26 8.56
CA SER A 210 -2.29 -4.89 9.19
C SER A 210 -3.57 -4.09 8.92
N LEU A 211 -3.53 -2.77 9.08
CA LEU A 211 -4.67 -1.88 8.79
C LEU A 211 -5.04 -1.91 7.30
N ALA A 212 -4.06 -1.88 6.39
CA ALA A 212 -4.31 -1.96 4.96
C ALA A 212 -4.96 -3.30 4.55
N SER A 213 -4.68 -4.39 5.25
CA SER A 213 -5.31 -5.69 5.00
C SER A 213 -6.79 -5.74 5.39
N ILE A 214 -7.21 -4.94 6.39
CA ILE A 214 -8.62 -4.78 6.76
C ILE A 214 -9.38 -4.02 5.65
N ARG A 215 -8.80 -2.93 5.16
CA ARG A 215 -9.38 -2.15 4.06
C ARG A 215 -9.62 -3.02 2.83
N SER A 216 -8.61 -3.76 2.38
CA SER A 216 -8.74 -4.68 1.25
C SER A 216 -9.82 -5.75 1.46
N PHE A 217 -10.08 -6.15 2.71
CA PHE A 217 -11.17 -7.07 3.03
C PHE A 217 -12.55 -6.44 2.92
N ALA A 218 -12.67 -5.16 3.23
CA ALA A 218 -13.94 -4.43 3.18
C ALA A 218 -14.33 -4.00 1.76
N GLU A 219 -13.34 -3.89 0.85
CA GLU A 219 -13.55 -3.46 -0.55
C GLU A 219 -13.81 -4.64 -1.50
N HIS A 220 -13.54 -5.89 -1.09
CA HIS A 220 -13.67 -7.13 -1.87
C HIS A 220 -14.31 -8.26 -1.07
#